data_a4bebea35ae3f46819c329e28e741027
#
_entry.id   a4bebea35ae3f46819c329e28e741027
#
_cell.length_a   1.000
_cell.length_b   1.000
_cell.length_c   1.000
_cell.angle_alpha   90.00
_cell.angle_beta   90.00
_cell.angle_gamma   90.00
#
_symmetry.space_group_name_H-M   'P 1'
#
loop_
_entity.id
_entity.type
_entity.pdbx_description
1 polymer ?
#
loop_
_entity_poly.entity_id
_entity_poly.type
_entity_poly.pdbx_seq_one_letter_code
_entity_poly.pdbx_strand_id
1 'polypeptide(L)'
;MEFSPFNGVVKLCLKGIQLEENGRHDEALSFFAEGYREASDDHEKFIAAYFVSRQQKTVSDRLKWLHIALDHALVISDDRTTSALPRMYLKICACYTSLGEEAMASEYARLASSYKNIPFDKGPFYHGTKADAQIGDLLVPGFNSNYQAGFKMNHIYFTGMMNGAGLAAALAKGERSERVFIVEPTGDYEHDPNLTDQKFPGNPTRSYRSEFPLKIIGEVAEWVKPGVQELEKFRDKLDQNGGEIIN
;
A
#
# COMPACT_ATOMS: atom_id res chain seq x y z
N MET A 1 2.53 -10.70 11.20
CA MET A 1 1.09 -10.34 11.36
C MET A 1 0.54 -9.89 10.01
N GLU A 2 -0.71 -10.20 9.68
CA GLU A 2 -1.36 -9.70 8.46
C GLU A 2 -1.81 -8.24 8.69
N PHE A 3 -1.50 -7.33 7.77
CA PHE A 3 -1.98 -5.96 7.84
C PHE A 3 -3.50 -5.94 7.78
N SER A 4 -4.14 -5.31 8.78
CA SER A 4 -5.59 -5.30 8.89
C SER A 4 -6.11 -3.90 9.27
N PRO A 5 -7.16 -3.40 8.62
CA PRO A 5 -7.81 -2.15 9.03
C PRO A 5 -8.47 -2.25 10.41
N PHE A 6 -8.60 -3.47 10.96
CA PHE A 6 -9.11 -3.71 12.32
C PHE A 6 -8.03 -3.68 13.39
N ASN A 7 -6.75 -3.69 13.00
CA ASN A 7 -5.62 -3.54 13.91
C ASN A 7 -5.68 -2.20 14.66
N GLY A 8 -5.42 -2.20 15.97
CA GLY A 8 -5.50 -1.02 16.83
C GLY A 8 -4.57 0.10 16.39
N VAL A 9 -3.30 -0.22 16.13
CA VAL A 9 -2.27 0.75 15.69
C VAL A 9 -2.61 1.31 14.31
N VAL A 10 -3.07 0.48 13.38
CA VAL A 10 -3.52 0.93 12.06
C VAL A 10 -4.70 1.90 12.18
N LYS A 11 -5.66 1.65 13.06
CA LYS A 11 -6.79 2.58 13.32
C LYS A 11 -6.32 3.92 13.86
N LEU A 12 -5.38 3.92 14.82
CA LEU A 12 -4.79 5.15 15.35
C LEU A 12 -4.06 5.93 14.25
N CYS A 13 -3.28 5.25 13.43
CA CYS A 13 -2.61 5.88 12.28
C CYS A 13 -3.61 6.46 11.27
N LEU A 14 -4.69 5.74 10.94
CA LEU A 14 -5.74 6.22 10.04
C LEU A 14 -6.43 7.48 10.57
N LYS A 15 -6.69 7.54 11.89
CA LYS A 15 -7.26 8.72 12.54
C LYS A 15 -6.28 9.89 12.52
N GLY A 16 -5.00 9.65 12.77
CA GLY A 16 -3.94 10.65 12.64
C GLY A 16 -3.84 11.20 11.22
N ILE A 17 -3.87 10.34 10.19
CA ILE A 17 -3.86 10.76 8.78
C ILE A 17 -5.05 11.67 8.46
N GLN A 18 -6.25 11.31 8.91
CA GLN A 18 -7.44 12.15 8.72
C GLN A 18 -7.30 13.54 9.37
N LEU A 19 -6.71 13.61 10.55
CA LEU A 19 -6.43 14.88 11.24
C LEU A 19 -5.37 15.69 10.49
N GLU A 20 -4.31 15.05 10.00
CA GLU A 20 -3.27 15.68 9.19
C GLU A 20 -3.86 16.30 7.91
N GLU A 21 -4.71 15.57 7.19
CA GLU A 21 -5.43 16.05 5.99
C GLU A 21 -6.31 17.27 6.28
N ASN A 22 -6.81 17.40 7.52
CA ASN A 22 -7.57 18.55 7.98
C ASN A 22 -6.70 19.65 8.62
N GLY A 23 -5.36 19.59 8.50
CA GLY A 23 -4.44 20.57 9.05
C GLY A 23 -4.26 20.54 10.57
N ARG A 24 -4.80 19.52 11.26
CA ARG A 24 -4.74 19.36 12.72
C ARG A 24 -3.49 18.57 13.14
N HIS A 25 -2.32 19.11 12.82
CA HIS A 25 -1.02 18.43 12.94
C HIS A 25 -0.65 17.99 14.36
N ASP A 26 -0.87 18.82 15.38
CA ASP A 26 -0.53 18.47 16.78
C ASP A 26 -1.42 17.32 17.31
N GLU A 27 -2.68 17.28 16.90
CA GLU A 27 -3.59 16.19 17.24
C GLU A 27 -3.23 14.90 16.46
N ALA A 28 -2.87 15.04 15.18
CA ALA A 28 -2.38 13.92 14.38
C ALA A 28 -1.14 13.27 15.04
N LEU A 29 -0.18 14.10 15.48
CA LEU A 29 1.01 13.63 16.21
C LEU A 29 0.63 12.85 17.46
N SER A 30 -0.39 13.29 18.21
CA SER A 30 -0.83 12.60 19.43
C SER A 30 -1.31 11.17 19.12
N PHE A 31 -2.10 10.99 18.05
CA PHE A 31 -2.56 9.65 17.61
C PHE A 31 -1.41 8.77 17.09
N PHE A 32 -0.48 9.33 16.35
CA PHE A 32 0.69 8.58 15.88
C PHE A 32 1.59 8.14 17.03
N ALA A 33 1.82 9.01 18.01
CA ALA A 33 2.60 8.69 19.21
C ALA A 33 1.90 7.66 20.11
N GLU A 34 0.57 7.72 20.21
CA GLU A 34 -0.24 6.70 20.88
C GLU A 34 -0.08 5.34 20.16
N GLY A 35 -0.21 5.34 18.84
CA GLY A 35 0.02 4.14 18.03
C GLY A 35 1.41 3.52 18.25
N TYR A 36 2.45 4.33 18.34
CA TYR A 36 3.80 3.84 18.64
C TYR A 36 3.93 3.23 20.05
N ARG A 37 3.28 3.83 21.04
CA ARG A 37 3.29 3.30 22.42
C ARG A 37 2.53 1.97 22.53
N GLU A 38 1.45 1.83 21.80
CA GLU A 38 0.61 0.62 21.82
C GLU A 38 1.10 -0.49 20.89
N ALA A 39 2.05 -0.17 20.03
CA ALA A 39 2.62 -1.12 19.08
C ALA A 39 3.30 -2.30 19.79
N SER A 40 2.94 -3.50 19.39
CA SER A 40 3.34 -4.78 19.98
C SER A 40 4.41 -5.53 19.18
N ASP A 41 4.57 -5.20 17.89
CA ASP A 41 5.56 -5.81 17.01
C ASP A 41 6.29 -4.76 16.15
N ASP A 42 7.34 -5.19 15.44
CA ASP A 42 8.19 -4.31 14.65
C ASP A 42 7.43 -3.67 13.48
N HIS A 43 6.44 -4.36 12.88
CA HIS A 43 5.65 -3.82 11.79
C HIS A 43 4.76 -2.65 12.27
N GLU A 44 4.10 -2.79 13.40
CA GLU A 44 3.30 -1.74 14.02
C GLU A 44 4.18 -0.55 14.42
N LYS A 45 5.34 -0.81 15.03
CA LYS A 45 6.32 0.22 15.40
C LYS A 45 6.87 0.96 14.19
N PHE A 46 7.23 0.24 13.13
CA PHE A 46 7.67 0.82 11.87
C PHE A 46 6.65 1.82 11.32
N ILE A 47 5.40 1.39 11.16
CA ILE A 47 4.33 2.24 10.62
C ILE A 47 4.10 3.47 11.50
N ALA A 48 3.95 3.28 12.80
CA ALA A 48 3.65 4.37 13.72
C ALA A 48 4.81 5.38 13.81
N ALA A 49 6.07 4.91 13.92
CA ALA A 49 7.26 5.77 13.93
C ALA A 49 7.40 6.58 12.63
N TYR A 50 7.11 5.97 11.47
CA TYR A 50 7.10 6.68 10.19
C TYR A 50 6.12 7.86 10.21
N PHE A 51 4.90 7.68 10.73
CA PHE A 51 3.92 8.76 10.83
C PHE A 51 4.31 9.81 11.87
N VAL A 52 4.89 9.41 13.01
CA VAL A 52 5.44 10.36 13.99
C VAL A 52 6.50 11.24 13.34
N SER A 53 7.38 10.68 12.48
CA SER A 53 8.41 11.44 11.79
C SER A 53 7.86 12.57 10.91
N ARG A 54 6.67 12.37 10.31
CA ARG A 54 6.04 13.35 9.41
C ARG A 54 5.62 14.63 10.13
N GLN A 55 5.30 14.55 11.41
CA GLN A 55 4.77 15.65 12.21
C GLN A 55 5.85 16.38 13.03
N GLN A 56 7.13 16.01 12.89
CA GLN A 56 8.19 16.65 13.62
C GLN A 56 8.52 18.05 13.10
N LYS A 57 8.65 19.01 14.02
CA LYS A 57 8.90 20.42 13.71
C LYS A 57 10.36 20.68 13.30
N THR A 58 11.30 19.93 13.86
CA THR A 58 12.72 20.04 13.53
C THR A 58 13.19 18.93 12.59
N VAL A 59 14.18 19.23 11.76
CA VAL A 59 14.80 18.22 10.88
C VAL A 59 15.49 17.13 11.71
N SER A 60 16.13 17.50 12.82
CA SER A 60 16.80 16.54 13.70
C SER A 60 15.82 15.57 14.37
N ASP A 61 14.67 16.03 14.85
CA ASP A 61 13.65 15.15 15.41
C ASP A 61 13.03 14.26 14.33
N ARG A 62 12.79 14.80 13.13
CA ARG A 62 12.32 14.02 11.98
C ARG A 62 13.30 12.91 11.65
N LEU A 63 14.59 13.23 11.54
CA LEU A 63 15.65 12.27 11.27
C LEU A 63 15.70 11.16 12.31
N LYS A 64 15.62 11.53 13.60
CA LYS A 64 15.57 10.57 14.71
C LYS A 64 14.43 9.57 14.55
N TRP A 65 13.21 10.04 14.27
CA TRP A 65 12.05 9.17 14.11
C TRP A 65 12.09 8.34 12.82
N LEU A 66 12.69 8.87 11.74
CA LEU A 66 12.95 8.09 10.53
C LEU A 66 13.94 6.95 10.79
N HIS A 67 14.97 7.16 11.61
CA HIS A 67 15.88 6.09 12.00
C HIS A 67 15.18 5.03 12.87
N ILE A 68 14.37 5.44 13.84
CA ILE A 68 13.57 4.50 14.65
C ILE A 68 12.67 3.64 13.72
N ALA A 69 12.00 4.26 12.75
CA ALA A 69 11.19 3.53 11.78
C ALA A 69 12.04 2.57 10.92
N LEU A 70 13.20 3.03 10.46
CA LEU A 70 14.13 2.22 9.66
C LEU A 70 14.64 1.00 10.44
N ASP A 71 15.03 1.17 11.70
CA ASP A 71 15.52 0.07 12.54
C ASP A 71 14.48 -1.04 12.66
N HIS A 72 13.21 -0.68 12.92
CA HIS A 72 12.13 -1.64 12.94
C HIS A 72 11.86 -2.26 11.55
N ALA A 73 11.94 -1.46 10.48
CA ALA A 73 11.74 -1.95 9.12
C ALA A 73 12.80 -2.99 8.70
N LEU A 74 14.05 -2.80 9.10
CA LEU A 74 15.16 -3.70 8.75
C LEU A 74 15.09 -5.07 9.46
N VAL A 75 14.38 -5.16 10.59
CA VAL A 75 14.12 -6.45 11.27
C VAL A 75 13.11 -7.29 10.49
N ILE A 76 12.23 -6.64 9.71
CA ILE A 76 11.15 -7.29 8.99
C ILE A 76 11.65 -7.69 7.59
N SER A 77 11.83 -8.99 7.36
CA SER A 77 12.28 -9.53 6.06
C SER A 77 11.08 -9.92 5.19
N ASP A 78 10.20 -8.96 4.86
CA ASP A 78 9.08 -9.20 3.95
C ASP A 78 8.98 -8.13 2.86
N ASP A 79 8.28 -8.47 1.77
CA ASP A 79 8.11 -7.59 0.60
C ASP A 79 7.38 -6.28 0.95
N ARG A 80 6.45 -6.31 1.90
CA ARG A 80 5.66 -5.16 2.32
C ARG A 80 6.53 -4.05 2.90
N THR A 81 7.52 -4.43 3.69
CA THR A 81 8.43 -3.50 4.35
C THR A 81 9.61 -3.13 3.45
N THR A 82 10.15 -4.13 2.73
CA THR A 82 11.27 -3.92 1.80
C THR A 82 10.93 -2.88 0.73
N SER A 83 9.69 -2.86 0.24
CA SER A 83 9.23 -1.88 -0.74
C SER A 83 9.20 -0.43 -0.22
N ALA A 84 9.17 -0.22 1.10
CA ALA A 84 9.23 1.11 1.71
C ALA A 84 10.65 1.66 1.84
N LEU A 85 11.68 0.79 1.87
CA LEU A 85 13.05 1.19 2.19
C LEU A 85 13.62 2.26 1.25
N PRO A 86 13.46 2.19 -0.10
CA PRO A 86 13.98 3.22 -0.99
C PRO A 86 13.47 4.61 -0.64
N ARG A 87 12.17 4.74 -0.38
CA ARG A 87 11.54 6.01 -0.03
C ARG A 87 11.95 6.50 1.36
N MET A 88 12.13 5.59 2.31
CA MET A 88 12.67 5.94 3.63
C MET A 88 14.08 6.46 3.54
N TYR A 89 14.96 5.80 2.78
CA TYR A 89 16.32 6.27 2.57
C TYR A 89 16.36 7.65 1.91
N LEU A 90 15.49 7.93 0.92
CA LEU A 90 15.39 9.27 0.32
C LEU A 90 14.94 10.33 1.34
N LYS A 91 14.03 10.01 2.24
CA LYS A 91 13.61 10.94 3.30
C LYS A 91 14.74 11.23 4.30
N ILE A 92 15.51 10.21 4.68
CA ILE A 92 16.69 10.35 5.53
C ILE A 92 17.77 11.17 4.82
N CYS A 93 18.02 10.88 3.54
CA CYS A 93 18.92 11.65 2.68
C CYS A 93 18.55 13.14 2.69
N ALA A 94 17.27 13.47 2.48
CA ALA A 94 16.80 14.86 2.50
C ALA A 94 17.00 15.54 3.86
N CYS A 95 16.86 14.82 4.97
CA CYS A 95 17.16 15.35 6.29
C CYS A 95 18.66 15.66 6.45
N TYR A 96 19.55 14.75 6.07
CA TYR A 96 21.00 14.98 6.13
C TYR A 96 21.45 16.12 5.21
N THR A 97 20.88 16.23 4.01
CA THR A 97 21.10 17.37 3.11
C THR A 97 20.73 18.70 3.80
N SER A 98 19.57 18.73 4.46
CA SER A 98 19.11 19.93 5.19
C SER A 98 19.98 20.28 6.40
N LEU A 99 20.68 19.31 6.97
CA LEU A 99 21.62 19.49 8.07
C LEU A 99 23.06 19.81 7.60
N GLY A 100 23.32 19.79 6.28
CA GLY A 100 24.66 20.01 5.71
C GLY A 100 25.59 18.80 5.83
N GLU A 101 25.06 17.61 6.11
CA GLU A 101 25.82 16.37 6.29
C GLU A 101 25.92 15.60 4.97
N GLU A 102 26.67 16.14 4.00
CA GLU A 102 26.73 15.65 2.61
C GLU A 102 27.18 14.19 2.48
N ALA A 103 28.10 13.73 3.32
CA ALA A 103 28.59 12.35 3.28
C ALA A 103 27.46 11.36 3.61
N MET A 104 26.68 11.65 4.64
CA MET A 104 25.53 10.83 5.04
C MET A 104 24.41 10.91 4.00
N ALA A 105 24.14 12.10 3.47
CA ALA A 105 23.16 12.27 2.40
C ALA A 105 23.49 11.40 1.18
N SER A 106 24.77 11.41 0.73
CA SER A 106 25.25 10.61 -0.39
C SER A 106 25.12 9.11 -0.12
N GLU A 107 25.43 8.64 1.10
CA GLU A 107 25.29 7.24 1.46
C GLU A 107 23.83 6.78 1.41
N TYR A 108 22.90 7.56 1.97
CA TYR A 108 21.48 7.22 1.94
C TYR A 108 20.87 7.30 0.53
N ALA A 109 21.36 8.20 -0.32
CA ALA A 109 20.98 8.21 -1.74
C ALA A 109 21.45 6.94 -2.47
N ARG A 110 22.68 6.49 -2.20
CA ARG A 110 23.23 5.23 -2.73
C ARG A 110 22.42 4.03 -2.26
N LEU A 111 22.06 3.97 -0.99
CA LEU A 111 21.19 2.90 -0.42
C LEU A 111 19.84 2.89 -1.14
N ALA A 112 19.19 4.04 -1.31
CA ALA A 112 17.91 4.12 -2.03
C ALA A 112 18.03 3.56 -3.45
N SER A 113 19.11 3.89 -4.17
CA SER A 113 19.33 3.44 -5.55
C SER A 113 19.72 1.97 -5.67
N SER A 114 20.16 1.32 -4.59
CA SER A 114 20.53 -0.10 -4.59
C SER A 114 19.34 -1.04 -4.61
N TYR A 115 18.16 -0.56 -4.27
CA TYR A 115 16.94 -1.37 -4.27
C TYR A 115 16.33 -1.43 -5.66
N LYS A 116 16.07 -2.64 -6.13
CA LYS A 116 15.28 -2.87 -7.34
C LYS A 116 13.81 -2.92 -6.93
N ASN A 117 12.94 -2.29 -7.73
CA ASN A 117 11.49 -2.34 -7.52
C ASN A 117 10.90 -3.68 -8.03
N ILE A 118 11.50 -4.78 -7.64
CA ILE A 118 11.07 -6.13 -8.03
C ILE A 118 10.43 -6.76 -6.79
N PRO A 119 9.14 -7.13 -6.86
CA PRO A 119 8.47 -7.79 -5.76
C PRO A 119 9.09 -9.16 -5.45
N PHE A 120 9.25 -9.47 -4.17
CA PHE A 120 9.71 -10.78 -3.69
C PHE A 120 8.55 -11.74 -3.44
N ASP A 121 7.32 -11.24 -3.38
CA ASP A 121 6.11 -12.01 -3.11
C ASP A 121 5.87 -13.04 -4.24
N LYS A 122 5.70 -14.29 -3.86
CA LYS A 122 5.45 -15.39 -4.78
C LYS A 122 3.99 -15.89 -4.75
N GLY A 123 3.12 -15.13 -4.12
CA GLY A 123 1.72 -15.48 -4.00
C GLY A 123 1.39 -16.35 -2.76
N PRO A 124 0.23 -16.97 -2.75
CA PRO A 124 -0.78 -16.94 -3.81
C PRO A 124 -1.29 -15.54 -4.11
N PHE A 125 -1.68 -15.30 -5.38
CA PHE A 125 -2.25 -14.04 -5.81
C PHE A 125 -3.71 -14.18 -6.17
N TYR A 126 -4.46 -13.07 -6.02
CA TYR A 126 -5.89 -13.02 -6.22
C TYR A 126 -6.28 -11.83 -7.08
N HIS A 127 -7.31 -12.02 -7.91
CA HIS A 127 -7.92 -10.97 -8.72
C HIS A 127 -9.43 -10.96 -8.51
N GLY A 128 -9.98 -9.83 -8.09
CA GLY A 128 -11.40 -9.63 -7.87
C GLY A 128 -12.07 -8.98 -9.08
N THR A 129 -13.16 -9.56 -9.59
CA THR A 129 -13.81 -9.11 -10.81
C THR A 129 -15.29 -9.52 -10.88
N LYS A 130 -16.02 -8.98 -11.86
CA LYS A 130 -17.33 -9.43 -12.34
C LYS A 130 -17.27 -9.93 -13.78
N ALA A 131 -16.08 -10.23 -14.29
CA ALA A 131 -15.90 -10.76 -15.64
C ALA A 131 -16.42 -12.19 -15.77
N ASP A 132 -16.84 -12.55 -16.99
CA ASP A 132 -17.17 -13.92 -17.37
C ASP A 132 -15.89 -14.63 -17.81
N ALA A 133 -15.23 -15.27 -16.87
CA ALA A 133 -13.97 -15.96 -17.10
C ALA A 133 -13.97 -17.32 -16.39
N GLN A 134 -13.14 -18.24 -16.86
CA GLN A 134 -13.04 -19.61 -16.35
C GLN A 134 -11.59 -19.94 -15.98
N ILE A 135 -11.41 -21.01 -15.19
CA ILE A 135 -10.07 -21.52 -14.89
C ILE A 135 -9.38 -21.91 -16.20
N GLY A 136 -8.16 -21.42 -16.39
CA GLY A 136 -7.38 -21.58 -17.62
C GLY A 136 -7.37 -20.34 -18.51
N ASP A 137 -8.34 -19.43 -18.36
CA ASP A 137 -8.39 -18.18 -19.12
C ASP A 137 -7.28 -17.21 -18.72
N LEU A 138 -6.99 -16.27 -19.63
CA LEU A 138 -6.09 -15.16 -19.41
C LEU A 138 -6.89 -13.86 -19.19
N LEU A 139 -6.67 -13.25 -18.04
CA LEU A 139 -7.14 -11.89 -17.78
C LEU A 139 -6.10 -10.91 -18.33
N VAL A 140 -6.47 -10.13 -19.32
CA VAL A 140 -5.55 -9.22 -20.04
C VAL A 140 -5.67 -7.79 -19.52
N PRO A 141 -4.59 -6.97 -19.54
CA PRO A 141 -4.69 -5.54 -19.32
C PRO A 141 -5.47 -4.83 -20.45
N GLY A 142 -5.76 -3.54 -20.28
CA GLY A 142 -6.39 -2.75 -21.35
C GLY A 142 -7.88 -2.53 -21.19
N PHE A 143 -8.46 -2.87 -20.03
CA PHE A 143 -9.85 -2.54 -19.70
C PHE A 143 -9.98 -1.14 -19.11
N ASN A 144 -11.20 -0.60 -19.13
CA ASN A 144 -11.50 0.67 -18.49
C ASN A 144 -11.34 0.58 -16.97
N SER A 145 -10.83 1.65 -16.37
CA SER A 145 -10.71 1.76 -14.92
C SER A 145 -12.09 1.59 -14.24
N ASN A 146 -12.12 0.82 -13.16
CA ASN A 146 -13.28 0.75 -12.28
C ASN A 146 -13.51 2.05 -11.51
N TYR A 147 -12.46 2.87 -11.35
CA TYR A 147 -12.45 4.06 -10.51
C TYR A 147 -12.60 5.36 -11.31
N GLN A 148 -12.14 5.41 -12.56
CA GLN A 148 -12.22 6.61 -13.41
C GLN A 148 -12.90 6.28 -14.75
N ALA A 149 -13.95 7.03 -15.09
CA ALA A 149 -14.68 6.83 -16.32
C ALA A 149 -13.85 7.24 -17.54
N GLY A 150 -13.85 6.40 -18.58
CA GLY A 150 -13.15 6.68 -19.84
C GLY A 150 -11.64 6.51 -19.81
N PHE A 151 -11.08 6.11 -18.66
CA PHE A 151 -9.63 5.89 -18.52
C PHE A 151 -9.28 4.41 -18.76
N LYS A 152 -8.48 4.15 -19.79
CA LYS A 152 -8.03 2.81 -20.14
C LYS A 152 -6.75 2.46 -19.39
N MET A 153 -6.75 1.36 -18.67
CA MET A 153 -5.62 0.90 -17.86
C MET A 153 -4.63 0.10 -18.73
N ASN A 154 -3.34 0.46 -18.69
CA ASN A 154 -2.28 -0.30 -19.34
C ASN A 154 -1.90 -1.57 -18.57
N HIS A 155 -2.28 -1.63 -17.32
CA HIS A 155 -1.94 -2.69 -16.39
C HIS A 155 -3.18 -3.47 -15.94
N ILE A 156 -2.96 -4.73 -15.57
CA ILE A 156 -3.90 -5.51 -14.77
C ILE A 156 -3.42 -5.57 -13.32
N TYR A 157 -4.36 -5.47 -12.38
CA TYR A 157 -4.09 -5.35 -10.94
C TYR A 157 -4.46 -6.63 -10.21
N PHE A 158 -3.65 -7.01 -9.22
CA PHE A 158 -3.88 -8.19 -8.39
C PHE A 158 -3.26 -8.00 -7.00
N THR A 159 -3.57 -8.88 -6.08
CA THR A 159 -3.13 -8.75 -4.69
C THR A 159 -2.79 -10.10 -4.08
N GLY A 160 -1.87 -10.13 -3.13
CA GLY A 160 -1.63 -11.29 -2.26
C GLY A 160 -2.65 -11.41 -1.10
N MET A 161 -3.64 -10.52 -1.03
CA MET A 161 -4.66 -10.50 0.03
C MET A 161 -6.03 -10.89 -0.54
N MET A 162 -6.52 -12.07 -0.18
CA MET A 162 -7.81 -12.59 -0.65
C MET A 162 -8.98 -11.62 -0.39
N ASN A 163 -9.04 -11.04 0.81
CA ASN A 163 -10.08 -10.07 1.16
C ASN A 163 -9.94 -8.75 0.39
N GLY A 164 -8.71 -8.35 0.01
CA GLY A 164 -8.45 -7.22 -0.87
C GLY A 164 -9.02 -7.46 -2.28
N ALA A 165 -8.87 -8.67 -2.81
CA ALA A 165 -9.49 -9.06 -4.07
C ALA A 165 -11.02 -9.11 -3.96
N GLY A 166 -11.57 -9.55 -2.81
CA GLY A 166 -13.01 -9.51 -2.52
C GLY A 166 -13.58 -8.10 -2.56
N LEU A 167 -12.88 -7.13 -1.96
CA LEU A 167 -13.24 -5.72 -2.05
C LEU A 167 -13.17 -5.21 -3.50
N ALA A 168 -12.14 -5.57 -4.25
CA ALA A 168 -12.03 -5.18 -5.67
C ALA A 168 -13.17 -5.76 -6.50
N ALA A 169 -13.59 -7.02 -6.25
CA ALA A 169 -14.75 -7.64 -6.89
C ALA A 169 -16.06 -6.88 -6.61
N ALA A 170 -16.27 -6.48 -5.35
CA ALA A 170 -17.46 -5.72 -4.94
C ALA A 170 -17.52 -4.32 -5.59
N LEU A 171 -16.36 -3.68 -5.80
CA LEU A 171 -16.23 -2.37 -6.45
C LEU A 171 -16.20 -2.45 -7.98
N ALA A 172 -15.98 -3.64 -8.56
CA ALA A 172 -15.92 -3.82 -10.00
C ALA A 172 -17.25 -3.44 -10.69
N LYS A 173 -17.15 -2.79 -11.86
CA LYS A 173 -18.30 -2.47 -12.72
C LYS A 173 -18.82 -3.74 -13.39
N GLY A 174 -20.12 -3.83 -13.55
CA GLY A 174 -20.80 -4.94 -14.20
C GLY A 174 -21.97 -5.47 -13.38
N GLU A 175 -22.87 -6.22 -14.04
CA GLU A 175 -24.09 -6.75 -13.44
C GLU A 175 -23.94 -8.20 -12.95
N ARG A 176 -22.83 -8.87 -13.29
CA ARG A 176 -22.57 -10.26 -12.89
C ARG A 176 -22.16 -10.36 -11.42
N SER A 177 -22.22 -11.57 -10.92
CA SER A 177 -21.77 -11.90 -9.56
C SER A 177 -20.30 -11.57 -9.35
N GLU A 178 -19.98 -11.16 -8.14
CA GLU A 178 -18.61 -10.98 -7.66
C GLU A 178 -17.87 -12.31 -7.66
N ARG A 179 -16.65 -12.32 -8.19
CA ARG A 179 -15.78 -13.51 -8.24
C ARG A 179 -14.37 -13.12 -7.82
N VAL A 180 -13.71 -14.02 -7.11
CA VAL A 180 -12.30 -13.90 -6.74
C VAL A 180 -11.55 -15.08 -7.34
N PHE A 181 -10.68 -14.79 -8.30
CA PHE A 181 -9.83 -15.80 -8.92
C PHE A 181 -8.47 -15.89 -8.22
N ILE A 182 -7.93 -17.10 -8.15
CA ILE A 182 -6.53 -17.35 -7.86
C ILE A 182 -5.79 -17.23 -9.19
N VAL A 183 -4.76 -16.39 -9.25
CA VAL A 183 -4.10 -16.03 -10.50
C VAL A 183 -2.58 -16.18 -10.41
N GLU A 184 -1.96 -16.39 -11.56
CA GLU A 184 -0.50 -16.35 -11.75
C GLU A 184 -0.16 -15.28 -12.79
N PRO A 185 0.77 -14.33 -12.51
CA PRO A 185 1.32 -13.43 -13.51
C PRO A 185 2.06 -14.23 -14.59
N THR A 186 1.84 -13.91 -15.86
CA THR A 186 2.53 -14.57 -16.99
C THR A 186 3.84 -13.89 -17.38
N GLY A 187 4.17 -12.78 -16.77
CA GLY A 187 5.39 -12.00 -16.98
C GLY A 187 5.73 -11.17 -15.76
N ASP A 188 6.59 -10.17 -15.96
CA ASP A 188 7.03 -9.28 -14.89
C ASP A 188 5.86 -8.50 -14.28
N TYR A 189 5.99 -8.21 -12.99
CA TYR A 189 5.04 -7.39 -12.25
C TYR A 189 5.76 -6.49 -11.25
N GLU A 190 5.08 -5.46 -10.80
CA GLU A 190 5.62 -4.47 -9.86
C GLU A 190 4.62 -4.13 -8.75
N HIS A 191 5.09 -3.46 -7.71
CA HIS A 191 4.22 -2.88 -6.69
C HIS A 191 3.27 -1.87 -7.30
N ASP A 192 2.00 -1.90 -6.91
CA ASP A 192 1.00 -0.94 -7.37
C ASP A 192 1.32 0.47 -6.82
N PRO A 193 1.76 1.41 -7.65
CA PRO A 193 2.13 2.75 -7.19
C PRO A 193 0.93 3.57 -6.72
N ASN A 194 -0.29 3.15 -7.05
CA ASN A 194 -1.51 3.83 -6.60
C ASN A 194 -1.86 3.53 -5.13
N LEU A 195 -1.29 2.46 -4.56
CA LEU A 195 -1.51 2.06 -3.18
C LEU A 195 -0.24 2.07 -2.34
N THR A 196 0.89 1.67 -2.94
CA THR A 196 2.18 1.61 -2.24
C THR A 196 2.66 3.00 -1.85
N ASP A 197 3.00 3.18 -0.58
CA ASP A 197 3.45 4.45 0.04
C ASP A 197 2.47 5.63 0.01
N GLN A 198 1.28 5.47 -0.52
CA GLN A 198 0.30 6.56 -0.52
C GLN A 198 -0.34 6.76 0.85
N LYS A 199 -0.76 5.69 1.48
CA LYS A 199 -1.45 5.74 2.77
C LYS A 199 -0.58 5.19 3.89
N PHE A 200 0.07 4.07 3.66
CA PHE A 200 1.01 3.44 4.58
C PHE A 200 2.34 3.20 3.88
N PRO A 201 3.48 3.27 4.61
CA PRO A 201 4.77 2.99 4.02
C PRO A 201 4.86 1.52 3.57
N GLY A 202 5.43 1.31 2.42
CA GLY A 202 5.56 -0.01 1.81
C GLY A 202 4.30 -0.49 1.09
N ASN A 203 4.19 -1.80 0.94
CA ASN A 203 3.05 -2.44 0.29
C ASN A 203 2.28 -3.35 1.26
N PRO A 204 1.66 -2.79 2.32
CA PRO A 204 0.99 -3.60 3.35
C PRO A 204 -0.21 -4.38 2.81
N THR A 205 -0.80 -3.95 1.70
CA THR A 205 -1.93 -4.62 1.04
C THR A 205 -1.48 -5.68 0.05
N ARG A 206 -0.18 -5.87 -0.15
CA ARG A 206 0.37 -6.79 -1.14
C ARG A 206 -0.29 -6.58 -2.51
N SER A 207 -0.41 -5.32 -2.94
CA SER A 207 -1.03 -4.94 -4.21
C SER A 207 0.02 -4.79 -5.29
N TYR A 208 -0.27 -5.36 -6.45
CA TYR A 208 0.65 -5.43 -7.58
C TYR A 208 -0.06 -5.09 -8.88
N ARG A 209 0.72 -4.75 -9.91
CA ARG A 209 0.22 -4.58 -11.27
C ARG A 209 1.20 -5.19 -12.29
N SER A 210 0.66 -5.58 -13.45
CA SER A 210 1.44 -6.12 -14.56
C SER A 210 0.92 -5.63 -15.91
N GLU A 211 1.81 -5.41 -16.85
CA GLU A 211 1.49 -5.20 -18.26
C GLU A 211 1.20 -6.54 -18.97
N PHE A 212 1.55 -7.67 -18.34
CA PHE A 212 1.32 -9.01 -18.85
C PHE A 212 0.00 -9.58 -18.31
N PRO A 213 -0.61 -10.52 -19.03
CA PRO A 213 -1.83 -11.19 -18.58
C PRO A 213 -1.64 -11.93 -17.25
N LEU A 214 -2.74 -12.15 -16.55
CA LEU A 214 -2.83 -13.07 -15.42
C LEU A 214 -3.52 -14.35 -15.86
N LYS A 215 -2.93 -15.51 -15.59
CA LYS A 215 -3.55 -16.81 -15.82
C LYS A 215 -4.43 -17.19 -14.63
N ILE A 216 -5.69 -17.52 -14.88
CA ILE A 216 -6.58 -18.04 -13.83
C ILE A 216 -6.22 -19.51 -13.58
N ILE A 217 -5.82 -19.82 -12.34
CA ILE A 217 -5.46 -21.18 -11.92
C ILE A 217 -6.46 -21.77 -10.93
N GLY A 218 -7.39 -20.96 -10.43
CA GLY A 218 -8.42 -21.39 -9.49
C GLY A 218 -9.42 -20.29 -9.18
N GLU A 219 -10.44 -20.64 -8.42
CA GLU A 219 -11.45 -19.71 -7.93
C GLU A 219 -11.66 -19.90 -6.43
N VAL A 220 -11.78 -18.80 -5.70
CA VAL A 220 -12.05 -18.81 -4.27
C VAL A 220 -13.56 -18.98 -4.06
N ALA A 221 -13.95 -20.00 -3.29
CA ALA A 221 -15.35 -20.28 -3.02
C ALA A 221 -15.98 -19.30 -2.00
N GLU A 222 -15.19 -18.88 -0.99
CA GLU A 222 -15.66 -18.03 0.09
C GLU A 222 -14.61 -17.01 0.50
N TRP A 223 -15.03 -15.76 0.72
CA TRP A 223 -14.22 -14.68 1.28
C TRP A 223 -15.06 -13.74 2.14
N VAL A 224 -14.42 -12.92 2.95
CA VAL A 224 -15.14 -11.92 3.75
C VAL A 224 -15.64 -10.81 2.83
N LYS A 225 -16.96 -10.70 2.69
CA LYS A 225 -17.58 -9.63 1.89
C LYS A 225 -17.63 -8.33 2.70
N PRO A 226 -17.26 -7.20 2.10
CA PRO A 226 -17.41 -5.90 2.75
C PRO A 226 -18.89 -5.59 2.96
N GLY A 227 -19.21 -4.94 4.08
CA GLY A 227 -20.58 -4.51 4.38
C GLY A 227 -21.06 -3.39 3.45
N VAL A 228 -22.38 -3.27 3.27
CA VAL A 228 -22.99 -2.23 2.39
C VAL A 228 -22.51 -0.83 2.76
N GLN A 229 -22.53 -0.48 4.05
CA GLN A 229 -22.07 0.82 4.54
C GLN A 229 -20.56 1.06 4.32
N GLU A 230 -19.78 0.01 4.34
CA GLU A 230 -18.35 0.08 4.06
C GLU A 230 -18.09 0.35 2.57
N LEU A 231 -18.82 -0.33 1.69
CA LEU A 231 -18.75 -0.11 0.24
C LEU A 231 -19.20 1.29 -0.16
N GLU A 232 -20.28 1.81 0.45
CA GLU A 232 -20.74 3.18 0.23
C GLU A 232 -19.65 4.20 0.61
N LYS A 233 -19.06 4.06 1.80
CA LYS A 233 -17.94 4.91 2.23
C LYS A 233 -16.72 4.82 1.30
N PHE A 234 -16.43 3.65 0.75
CA PHE A 234 -15.35 3.50 -0.22
C PHE A 234 -15.67 4.20 -1.54
N ARG A 235 -16.90 4.08 -2.05
CA ARG A 235 -17.34 4.76 -3.26
C ARG A 235 -17.29 6.28 -3.11
N ASP A 236 -17.84 6.80 -2.01
CA ASP A 236 -17.81 8.24 -1.71
C ASP A 236 -16.37 8.77 -1.66
N LYS A 237 -15.45 8.02 -1.08
CA LYS A 237 -14.03 8.39 -1.05
C LYS A 237 -13.37 8.34 -2.43
N LEU A 238 -13.71 7.39 -3.26
CA LEU A 238 -13.20 7.30 -4.63
C LEU A 238 -13.71 8.47 -5.48
N ASP A 239 -14.96 8.86 -5.31
CA ASP A 239 -15.56 10.00 -6.03
C ASP A 239 -14.98 11.35 -5.55
N GLN A 240 -14.63 11.47 -4.26
CA GLN A 240 -14.03 12.68 -3.68
C GLN A 240 -12.53 12.78 -3.97
N ASN A 241 -11.82 11.65 -4.03
CA ASN A 241 -10.39 11.60 -4.34
C ASN A 241 -10.21 11.46 -5.87
N GLY A 242 -10.49 12.51 -6.63
CA GLY A 242 -10.14 12.62 -8.05
C GLY A 242 -8.62 12.60 -8.29
N GLY A 243 -7.89 11.76 -7.53
CA GLY A 243 -6.44 11.60 -7.61
C GLY A 243 -6.00 11.08 -8.96
N GLU A 244 -4.86 11.55 -9.42
CA GLU A 244 -4.21 11.08 -10.63
C GLU A 244 -3.89 9.58 -10.49
N ILE A 245 -4.43 8.76 -11.40
CA ILE A 245 -4.09 7.34 -11.47
C ILE A 245 -2.77 7.21 -12.24
N ILE A 246 -1.78 6.63 -11.57
CA ILE A 246 -0.50 6.26 -12.21
C ILE A 246 -0.74 4.98 -13.03
N ASN A 247 -0.75 5.16 -14.34
CA ASN A 247 -1.04 4.07 -15.28
C ASN A 247 0.23 3.58 -15.97
#